data_d09bd093089608aae7759b762c06f44c
#
_entry.id   d09bd093089608aae7759b762c06f44c
#
_cell.length_a   1.000
_cell.length_b   1.000
_cell.length_c   1.000
_cell.angle_alpha   90.00
_cell.angle_beta   90.00
_cell.angle_gamma   90.00
#
_symmetry.space_group_name_H-M   'P 1'
#
loop_
_entity.id
_entity.type
_entity.pdbx_description
1 polymer ?
#
loop_
_entity_poly.entity_id
_entity_poly.type
_entity_poly.pdbx_seq_one_letter_code
_entity_poly.pdbx_strand_id
1 'polypeptide(L)'
;MQVSDGEPIRSVVQESNHSIIVAWHVEPGQSIAPHTHPAGQDTWTILSGYGEYQINEQGNTVKVTAGDVVVAKQGQVHGVTCTSTEPLRFISVVSPIEAGYVLLPPRA
;
A
#
# COMPACT_ATOMS: atom_id res chain seq x y z
N MET A 1 6.49 8.03 -10.36
CA MET A 1 5.17 7.49 -9.95
C MET A 1 4.06 8.28 -10.64
N GLN A 2 3.05 7.56 -11.09
CA GLN A 2 1.98 8.14 -11.89
C GLN A 2 0.86 8.69 -11.01
N VAL A 3 0.29 9.83 -11.42
CA VAL A 3 -0.82 10.50 -10.72
C VAL A 3 -2.13 10.11 -11.38
N SER A 4 -3.17 9.90 -10.59
CA SER A 4 -4.49 9.50 -11.08
C SER A 4 -5.59 10.35 -10.45
N ASP A 5 -6.63 10.64 -11.21
CA ASP A 5 -7.83 11.32 -10.70
C ASP A 5 -8.80 10.36 -10.02
N GLY A 6 -8.63 9.07 -10.22
CA GLY A 6 -9.45 8.02 -9.63
C GLY A 6 -8.66 7.20 -8.64
N GLU A 7 -8.56 5.90 -8.87
CA GLU A 7 -7.74 5.04 -8.01
C GLU A 7 -6.25 5.25 -8.27
N PRO A 8 -5.41 5.14 -7.25
CA PRO A 8 -3.96 5.21 -7.42
C PRO A 8 -3.45 4.18 -8.43
N ILE A 9 -2.46 4.58 -9.20
CA ILE A 9 -1.88 3.73 -10.25
C ILE A 9 -0.68 2.98 -9.68
N ARG A 10 -0.68 1.67 -9.91
CA ARG A 10 0.44 0.79 -9.56
C ARG A 10 1.57 1.00 -10.57
N SER A 11 2.58 1.79 -10.19
CA SER A 11 3.69 2.13 -11.08
C SER A 11 4.88 1.23 -10.80
N VAL A 12 5.05 0.16 -11.60
CA VAL A 12 6.15 -0.78 -11.42
C VAL A 12 7.48 -0.10 -11.76
N VAL A 13 8.40 -0.11 -10.80
CA VAL A 13 9.75 0.45 -10.96
C VAL A 13 10.70 -0.63 -11.45
N GLN A 14 10.67 -1.79 -10.81
CA GLN A 14 11.58 -2.89 -11.09
C GLN A 14 10.93 -4.21 -10.70
N GLU A 15 11.12 -5.21 -11.52
CA GLU A 15 10.67 -6.57 -11.28
C GLU A 15 11.83 -7.53 -11.47
N SER A 16 11.98 -8.48 -10.56
CA SER A 16 12.99 -9.52 -10.63
C SER A 16 12.36 -10.88 -10.30
N ASN A 17 13.18 -11.92 -10.24
CA ASN A 17 12.69 -13.23 -9.80
C ASN A 17 12.34 -13.27 -8.30
N HIS A 18 12.72 -12.25 -7.54
CA HIS A 18 12.60 -12.25 -6.08
C HIS A 18 11.58 -11.26 -5.55
N SER A 19 11.38 -10.14 -6.24
CA SER A 19 10.51 -9.08 -5.74
C SER A 19 10.00 -8.17 -6.85
N ILE A 20 8.97 -7.40 -6.52
CA ILE A 20 8.46 -6.31 -7.36
C ILE A 20 8.54 -5.02 -6.54
N ILE A 21 9.15 -4.00 -7.11
CA ILE A 21 9.22 -2.67 -6.51
C ILE A 21 8.22 -1.78 -7.23
N VAL A 22 7.31 -1.20 -6.48
CA VAL A 22 6.21 -0.37 -6.99
C VAL A 22 6.27 1.00 -6.34
N ALA A 23 6.11 2.05 -7.14
CA ALA A 23 5.98 3.41 -6.65
C ALA A 23 4.51 3.82 -6.67
N TRP A 24 4.04 4.40 -5.56
CA TRP A 24 2.67 4.81 -5.40
C TRP A 24 2.54 6.30 -5.12
N HIS A 25 1.59 6.93 -5.79
CA HIS A 25 1.18 8.31 -5.57
C HIS A 25 -0.31 8.30 -5.26
N VAL A 26 -0.66 8.67 -4.04
CA VAL A 26 -2.04 8.66 -3.56
C VAL A 26 -2.45 10.10 -3.26
N GLU A 27 -3.38 10.63 -4.05
CA GLU A 27 -3.86 11.99 -3.86
C GLU A 27 -4.69 12.10 -2.57
N PRO A 28 -4.81 13.32 -2.00
CA PRO A 28 -5.66 13.51 -0.82
C PRO A 28 -7.05 12.92 -1.03
N GLY A 29 -7.48 12.09 -0.07
CA GLY A 29 -8.77 11.42 -0.11
C GLY A 29 -8.83 10.12 -0.89
N GLN A 30 -7.83 9.83 -1.71
CA GLN A 30 -7.77 8.54 -2.41
C GLN A 30 -7.34 7.43 -1.47
N SER A 31 -7.69 6.19 -1.83
CA SER A 31 -7.38 5.01 -1.04
C SER A 31 -6.84 3.89 -1.92
N ILE A 32 -5.95 3.08 -1.33
CA ILE A 32 -5.65 1.75 -1.82
C ILE A 32 -6.50 0.80 -0.98
N ALA A 33 -7.38 0.05 -1.65
CA ALA A 33 -8.33 -0.83 -0.98
C ALA A 33 -7.62 -1.91 -0.15
N PRO A 34 -8.18 -2.29 1.00
CA PRO A 34 -7.58 -3.33 1.83
C PRO A 34 -7.49 -4.67 1.08
N HIS A 35 -6.34 -5.30 1.20
CA HIS A 35 -6.02 -6.55 0.52
C HIS A 35 -4.96 -7.33 1.29
N THR A 36 -4.72 -8.56 0.84
CA THR A 36 -3.67 -9.43 1.39
C THR A 36 -2.75 -9.91 0.29
N HIS A 37 -1.53 -10.30 0.68
CA HIS A 37 -0.60 -11.06 -0.15
C HIS A 37 -0.47 -12.45 0.47
N PRO A 38 -1.27 -13.44 0.00
CA PRO A 38 -1.37 -14.74 0.68
C PRO A 38 -0.06 -15.52 0.77
N ALA A 39 0.84 -15.33 -0.19
CA ALA A 39 2.10 -16.07 -0.26
C ALA A 39 3.34 -15.19 -0.10
N GLY A 40 3.19 -13.98 0.44
CA GLY A 40 4.34 -13.08 0.60
C GLY A 40 4.04 -11.90 1.49
N GLN A 41 4.94 -10.92 1.45
CA GLN A 41 4.84 -9.71 2.26
C GLN A 41 5.01 -8.46 1.40
N ASP A 42 4.57 -7.33 1.93
CA ASP A 42 4.66 -6.03 1.28
C ASP A 42 5.25 -5.03 2.27
N THR A 43 6.35 -4.39 1.89
CA THR A 43 7.04 -3.40 2.72
C THR A 43 6.90 -2.03 2.07
N TRP A 44 6.32 -1.08 2.80
CA TRP A 44 6.15 0.30 2.33
C TRP A 44 7.10 1.23 3.06
N THR A 45 7.82 2.05 2.28
CA THR A 45 8.63 3.15 2.80
C THR A 45 7.96 4.45 2.40
N ILE A 46 7.49 5.22 3.38
CA ILE A 46 6.74 6.46 3.14
C ILE A 46 7.72 7.60 2.86
N LEU A 47 7.54 8.26 1.71
CA LEU A 47 8.42 9.33 1.23
C LEU A 47 7.87 10.71 1.51
N SER A 48 6.54 10.90 1.40
CA SER A 48 5.90 12.20 1.62
C SER A 48 4.44 12.00 1.99
N GLY A 49 3.84 13.02 2.59
CA GLY A 49 2.44 12.99 3.02
C GLY A 49 2.22 12.12 4.24
N TYR A 50 0.95 11.92 4.57
CA TYR A 50 0.55 10.98 5.63
C TYR A 50 -0.82 10.40 5.33
N GLY A 51 -1.14 9.31 6.02
CA GLY A 51 -2.42 8.64 5.83
C GLY A 51 -2.75 7.70 6.96
N GLU A 52 -3.94 7.11 6.86
CA GLU A 52 -4.42 6.07 7.75
C GLU A 52 -4.16 4.71 7.10
N TYR A 53 -3.26 3.94 7.71
CA TYR A 53 -2.85 2.62 7.23
C TYR A 53 -3.65 1.55 7.94
N GLN A 54 -4.43 0.77 7.18
CA GLN A 54 -5.27 -0.30 7.74
C GLN A 54 -4.43 -1.53 8.05
N ILE A 55 -4.59 -2.07 9.27
CA ILE A 55 -3.74 -3.14 9.79
C ILE A 55 -4.46 -4.48 9.99
N ASN A 56 -5.79 -4.51 9.83
CA ASN A 56 -6.57 -5.74 9.99
C ASN A 56 -7.89 -5.65 9.23
N GLU A 57 -8.62 -6.76 9.19
CA GLU A 57 -9.90 -6.83 8.50
C GLU A 57 -11.05 -6.10 9.23
N GLN A 58 -10.86 -5.74 10.51
CA GLN A 58 -11.83 -4.97 11.27
C GLN A 58 -11.79 -3.49 10.93
N GLY A 59 -10.81 -3.03 10.14
CA GLY A 59 -10.69 -1.65 9.74
C GLY A 59 -9.93 -0.76 10.70
N ASN A 60 -9.23 -1.33 11.68
CA ASN A 60 -8.35 -0.55 12.55
C ASN A 60 -7.20 0.04 11.73
N THR A 61 -6.83 1.28 12.05
CA THR A 61 -5.79 2.00 11.33
C THR A 61 -4.75 2.56 12.27
N VAL A 62 -3.57 2.81 11.70
CA VAL A 62 -2.50 3.58 12.35
C VAL A 62 -2.06 4.67 11.39
N LYS A 63 -1.65 5.82 11.91
CA LYS A 63 -1.13 6.89 11.08
C LYS A 63 0.27 6.52 10.60
N VAL A 64 0.50 6.71 9.30
CA VAL A 64 1.84 6.61 8.70
C VAL A 64 2.21 7.96 8.09
N THR A 65 3.48 8.31 8.18
CA THR A 65 4.00 9.60 7.68
C THR A 65 5.39 9.40 7.09
N ALA A 66 5.89 10.43 6.41
CA ALA A 66 7.21 10.39 5.77
C ALA A 66 8.29 9.88 6.74
N GLY A 67 9.08 8.94 6.29
CA GLY A 67 10.13 8.29 7.08
C GLY A 67 9.70 6.97 7.73
N ASP A 68 8.41 6.68 7.78
CA ASP A 68 7.92 5.41 8.34
C ASP A 68 8.13 4.27 7.36
N VAL A 69 8.41 3.09 7.92
CA VAL A 69 8.44 1.83 7.18
C VAL A 69 7.43 0.90 7.82
N VAL A 70 6.52 0.35 7.02
CA VAL A 70 5.51 -0.59 7.50
C VAL A 70 5.61 -1.88 6.70
N VAL A 71 5.39 -3.00 7.37
CA VAL A 71 5.43 -4.32 6.74
C VAL A 71 4.09 -5.02 6.95
N ALA A 72 3.43 -5.34 5.86
CA ALA A 72 2.31 -6.28 5.88
C ALA A 72 2.90 -7.67 5.70
N LYS A 73 2.87 -8.47 6.76
CA LYS A 73 3.40 -9.83 6.75
C LYS A 73 2.52 -10.73 5.89
N GLN A 74 2.99 -11.94 5.62
CA GLN A 74 2.25 -12.90 4.80
C GLN A 74 0.81 -13.03 5.31
N GLY A 75 -0.15 -12.80 4.39
CA GLY A 75 -1.57 -12.92 4.68
C GLY A 75 -2.17 -11.79 5.52
N GLN A 76 -1.38 -10.82 5.94
CA GLN A 76 -1.89 -9.70 6.74
C GLN A 76 -2.62 -8.69 5.85
N VAL A 77 -3.78 -8.22 6.31
CA VAL A 77 -4.54 -7.18 5.63
C VAL A 77 -3.80 -5.86 5.72
N HIS A 78 -3.72 -5.14 4.59
CA HIS A 78 -3.28 -3.74 4.58
C HIS A 78 -3.98 -2.93 3.49
N GLY A 79 -4.02 -1.65 3.69
CA GLY A 79 -4.55 -0.65 2.77
C GLY A 79 -4.23 0.71 3.34
N VAL A 80 -4.56 1.77 2.63
CA VAL A 80 -4.28 3.12 3.12
C VAL A 80 -5.24 4.13 2.51
N THR A 81 -5.56 5.18 3.26
CA THR A 81 -6.23 6.37 2.77
C THR A 81 -5.33 7.57 3.02
N CYS A 82 -5.11 8.38 2.00
CA CYS A 82 -4.35 9.63 2.15
C CYS A 82 -5.22 10.65 2.88
N THR A 83 -4.77 11.10 4.05
CA THR A 83 -5.48 12.09 4.87
C THR A 83 -4.74 13.42 4.97
N SER A 84 -3.57 13.53 4.34
CA SER A 84 -2.83 14.79 4.27
C SER A 84 -3.36 15.69 3.15
N THR A 85 -2.99 16.99 3.22
CA THR A 85 -3.31 17.94 2.16
C THR A 85 -2.35 17.80 0.99
N GLU A 86 -1.19 17.18 1.19
CA GLU A 86 -0.26 16.81 0.12
C GLU A 86 -0.41 15.33 -0.22
N PRO A 87 0.01 14.91 -1.42
CA PRO A 87 -0.06 13.51 -1.80
C PRO A 87 0.77 12.62 -0.89
N LEU A 88 0.24 11.43 -0.61
CA LEU A 88 0.97 10.36 0.05
C LEU A 88 1.76 9.61 -1.03
N ARG A 89 3.08 9.55 -0.88
CA ARG A 89 3.97 8.86 -1.81
C ARG A 89 4.78 7.84 -1.05
N PHE A 90 4.89 6.64 -1.61
CA PHE A 90 5.68 5.59 -0.99
C PHE A 90 6.18 4.59 -2.01
N ILE A 91 7.18 3.83 -1.59
CA ILE A 91 7.72 2.70 -2.34
C ILE A 91 7.27 1.43 -1.65
N SER A 92 6.74 0.51 -2.45
CA SER A 92 6.30 -0.81 -2.02
C SER A 92 7.26 -1.86 -2.56
N VAL A 93 7.70 -2.78 -1.71
CA VAL A 93 8.49 -3.95 -2.13
C VAL A 93 7.71 -5.19 -1.75
N VAL A 94 7.21 -5.89 -2.77
CA VAL A 94 6.46 -7.15 -2.59
C VAL A 94 7.39 -8.32 -2.86
N SER A 95 7.48 -9.25 -1.92
CA SER A 95 8.33 -10.44 -2.05
C SER A 95 7.70 -11.66 -1.37
N PRO A 96 7.88 -12.87 -1.92
CA PRO A 96 8.45 -13.12 -3.24
C PRO A 96 7.55 -12.62 -4.37
N ILE A 97 8.02 -12.74 -5.61
CA ILE A 97 7.24 -12.28 -6.77
C ILE A 97 5.88 -12.98 -6.88
N GLU A 98 5.77 -14.20 -6.37
CA GLU A 98 4.54 -15.01 -6.37
C GLU A 98 3.64 -14.73 -5.15
N ALA A 99 3.84 -13.61 -4.47
CA ALA A 99 3.11 -13.29 -3.23
C ALA A 99 1.58 -13.35 -3.37
N GLY A 100 1.06 -13.07 -4.56
CA GLY A 100 -0.38 -13.05 -4.81
C GLY A 100 -1.04 -11.78 -4.30
N TYR A 101 -2.32 -11.64 -4.62
CA TYR A 101 -3.09 -10.46 -4.25
C TYR A 101 -4.57 -10.85 -4.15
N VAL A 102 -5.17 -10.58 -2.99
CA VAL A 102 -6.59 -10.86 -2.77
C VAL A 102 -7.23 -9.65 -2.09
N LEU A 103 -8.22 -9.05 -2.75
CA LEU A 103 -9.00 -7.97 -2.16
C LEU A 103 -9.85 -8.49 -1.01
N LEU A 104 -9.94 -7.69 0.04
CA LEU A 104 -10.85 -7.97 1.14
C LEU A 104 -12.28 -7.73 0.67
N PRO A 105 -13.26 -8.61 1.02
CA PRO A 105 -14.66 -8.34 0.71
C PRO A 105 -15.12 -7.04 1.37
N PRO A 106 -16.05 -6.28 0.73
CA PRO A 106 -16.63 -5.10 1.36
C PRO A 106 -17.25 -5.46 2.72
N ARG A 107 -17.11 -4.55 3.68
CA ARG A 107 -17.78 -4.71 4.98
C ARG A 107 -19.24 -4.45 4.81
N ALA A 108 -20.06 -5.33 5.41
CA ALA A 108 -21.51 -5.18 5.40
C ALA A 108 -21.96 -4.04 6.30
#